data_8988281baef0335029eea7e658f15bf7
#
_entry.id   8988281baef0335029eea7e658f15bf7
#
_cell.length_a   1.000
_cell.length_b   1.000
_cell.length_c   1.000
_cell.angle_alpha   90.00
_cell.angle_beta   90.00
_cell.angle_gamma   90.00
#
_symmetry.space_group_name_H-M   'P 1'
#
loop_
_entity.id
_entity.type
_entity.pdbx_description
1 polymer ?
#
loop_
_entity_poly.entity_id
_entity_poly.type
_entity_poly.pdbx_seq_one_letter_code
_entity_poly.pdbx_strand_id
1 'polypeptide(L)'
;CARVCHSATVTGMMETLGASAATNSIQDLDHAKLIMVVGANPTESHPVVGASIKQAHRRGIPVIVIDPRKTELARLATLHLPLKPGTNVALLNGIGHVIAKEGLLDRPFINGRTEGVDDWLKAVEPCTPEWTEQITGVPADLIRAAARLYATSGASLCVHGLGVTEHRWGSHGVMALVDLALAT
;
A
#
# COMPACT_ATOMS: atom_id res chain seq x y z
N CYS A 1 9.48 -20.58 -10.47
CA CYS A 1 9.57 -19.56 -9.40
C CYS A 1 8.56 -18.45 -9.57
N ALA A 2 8.48 -17.75 -10.71
CA ALA A 2 7.57 -16.62 -10.92
C ALA A 2 6.10 -16.94 -10.60
N ARG A 3 5.65 -18.17 -10.83
CA ARG A 3 4.27 -18.58 -10.53
C ARG A 3 3.90 -18.54 -9.05
N VAL A 4 4.85 -18.82 -8.18
CA VAL A 4 4.65 -18.71 -6.71
C VAL A 4 4.96 -17.29 -6.25
N CYS A 5 6.05 -16.73 -6.72
CA CYS A 5 6.62 -15.47 -6.23
C CYS A 5 5.74 -14.26 -6.58
N HIS A 6 5.46 -14.01 -7.87
CA HIS A 6 4.84 -12.77 -8.34
C HIS A 6 3.73 -12.95 -9.39
N SER A 7 3.20 -14.16 -9.60
CA SER A 7 2.04 -14.32 -10.47
C SER A 7 0.83 -13.53 -9.97
N ALA A 8 0.69 -13.40 -8.65
CA ALA A 8 -0.35 -12.58 -8.04
C ALA A 8 -0.19 -11.08 -8.38
N THR A 9 1.06 -10.57 -8.44
CA THR A 9 1.33 -9.21 -8.90
C THR A 9 0.94 -9.04 -10.37
N VAL A 10 1.37 -9.98 -11.23
CA VAL A 10 1.02 -9.95 -12.66
C VAL A 10 -0.50 -9.92 -12.83
N THR A 11 -1.22 -10.83 -12.19
CA THR A 11 -2.68 -10.90 -12.27
C THR A 11 -3.32 -9.60 -11.77
N GLY A 12 -2.98 -9.16 -10.56
CA GLY A 12 -3.58 -7.97 -9.97
C GLY A 12 -3.33 -6.70 -10.81
N MET A 13 -2.11 -6.50 -11.31
CA MET A 13 -1.78 -5.35 -12.15
C MET A 13 -2.40 -5.43 -13.54
N MET A 14 -2.50 -6.62 -14.15
CA MET A 14 -3.19 -6.78 -15.44
C MET A 14 -4.67 -6.44 -15.33
N GLU A 15 -5.33 -6.85 -14.26
CA GLU A 15 -6.76 -6.57 -14.02
C GLU A 15 -7.03 -5.09 -13.72
N THR A 16 -6.08 -4.39 -13.10
CA THR A 16 -6.26 -2.98 -12.69
C THR A 16 -5.64 -1.97 -13.66
N LEU A 17 -4.46 -2.25 -14.19
CA LEU A 17 -3.69 -1.31 -15.02
C LEU A 17 -3.58 -1.75 -16.49
N GLY A 18 -3.98 -2.98 -16.81
CA GLY A 18 -3.76 -3.56 -18.14
C GLY A 18 -2.30 -3.89 -18.45
N ALA A 19 -1.38 -3.73 -17.51
CA ALA A 19 0.04 -4.00 -17.66
C ALA A 19 0.62 -4.53 -16.34
N SER A 20 1.57 -5.46 -16.42
CA SER A 20 2.14 -6.16 -15.26
C SER A 20 3.57 -5.77 -14.92
N ALA A 21 4.07 -4.66 -15.45
CA ALA A 21 5.39 -4.14 -15.15
C ALA A 21 5.35 -3.10 -14.02
N ALA A 22 6.48 -2.91 -13.32
CA ALA A 22 6.61 -1.82 -12.36
C ALA A 22 6.34 -0.47 -13.03
N THR A 23 5.54 0.37 -12.40
CA THR A 23 5.15 1.68 -12.91
C THR A 23 6.21 2.74 -12.67
N ASN A 24 7.20 2.44 -11.80
CA ASN A 24 8.22 3.36 -11.31
C ASN A 24 9.62 2.74 -11.48
N SER A 25 10.61 3.61 -11.59
CA SER A 25 12.02 3.23 -11.48
C SER A 25 12.49 3.29 -10.01
N ILE A 26 13.65 2.69 -9.71
CA ILE A 26 14.26 2.79 -8.37
C ILE A 26 14.65 4.26 -8.08
N GLN A 27 15.00 5.03 -9.10
CA GLN A 27 15.36 6.44 -8.97
C GLN A 27 14.19 7.31 -8.49
N ASP A 28 12.94 6.90 -8.72
CA ASP A 28 11.76 7.64 -8.27
C ASP A 28 11.64 7.69 -6.74
N LEU A 29 12.35 6.81 -6.02
CA LEU A 29 12.51 6.90 -4.56
C LEU A 29 13.12 8.24 -4.10
N ASP A 30 13.94 8.87 -4.93
CA ASP A 30 14.56 10.16 -4.61
C ASP A 30 13.60 11.34 -4.73
N HIS A 31 12.51 11.17 -5.46
CA HIS A 31 11.47 12.18 -5.72
C HIS A 31 10.18 11.94 -4.92
N ALA A 32 10.05 10.78 -4.30
CA ALA A 32 8.88 10.45 -3.50
C ALA A 32 8.70 11.42 -2.33
N LYS A 33 7.43 11.74 -2.02
CA LYS A 33 7.03 12.54 -0.85
C LYS A 33 6.59 11.65 0.31
N LEU A 34 6.27 10.39 0.01
CA LEU A 34 6.01 9.34 0.96
C LEU A 34 6.42 7.99 0.34
N ILE A 35 6.92 7.08 1.16
CA ILE A 35 7.20 5.70 0.75
C ILE A 35 6.38 4.76 1.62
N MET A 36 5.53 3.93 1.00
CA MET A 36 4.77 2.88 1.68
C MET A 36 5.35 1.51 1.31
N VAL A 37 5.81 0.75 2.30
CA VAL A 37 6.40 -0.58 2.13
C VAL A 37 5.42 -1.61 2.70
N VAL A 38 4.94 -2.52 1.85
CA VAL A 38 3.89 -3.48 2.19
C VAL A 38 4.37 -4.91 2.00
N GLY A 39 4.45 -5.67 3.09
CA GLY A 39 4.84 -7.08 3.04
C GLY A 39 6.20 -7.31 2.38
N ALA A 40 7.14 -6.41 2.62
CA ALA A 40 8.49 -6.45 2.06
C ALA A 40 9.54 -6.08 3.11
N ASN A 41 10.70 -6.71 3.02
CA ASN A 41 11.86 -6.37 3.86
C ASN A 41 13.08 -6.07 2.97
N PRO A 42 13.08 -4.93 2.26
CA PRO A 42 14.14 -4.62 1.30
C PRO A 42 15.51 -4.44 1.94
N THR A 43 15.61 -4.16 3.25
CA THR A 43 16.92 -4.10 3.92
C THR A 43 17.66 -5.44 3.93
N GLU A 44 16.93 -6.56 3.86
CA GLU A 44 17.51 -7.91 3.79
C GLU A 44 17.52 -8.45 2.36
N SER A 45 16.40 -8.32 1.63
CA SER A 45 16.23 -8.96 0.31
C SER A 45 16.70 -8.10 -0.87
N HIS A 46 16.72 -6.77 -0.72
CA HIS A 46 17.09 -5.80 -1.75
C HIS A 46 17.88 -4.64 -1.14
N PRO A 47 19.12 -4.86 -0.64
CA PRO A 47 19.82 -3.91 0.23
C PRO A 47 20.06 -2.53 -0.38
N VAL A 48 20.20 -2.43 -1.70
CA VAL A 48 20.34 -1.14 -2.40
C VAL A 48 19.04 -0.34 -2.29
N VAL A 49 17.89 -0.97 -2.54
CA VAL A 49 16.57 -0.33 -2.37
C VAL A 49 16.33 0.03 -0.90
N GLY A 50 16.66 -0.87 0.02
CA GLY A 50 16.58 -0.61 1.47
C GLY A 50 17.42 0.58 1.90
N ALA A 51 18.64 0.74 1.34
CA ALA A 51 19.51 1.88 1.59
C ALA A 51 18.89 3.18 1.06
N SER A 52 18.33 3.18 -0.15
CA SER A 52 17.65 4.34 -0.75
C SER A 52 16.44 4.78 0.09
N ILE A 53 15.62 3.85 0.57
CA ILE A 53 14.49 4.16 1.46
C ILE A 53 14.99 4.78 2.78
N LYS A 54 16.03 4.22 3.39
CA LYS A 54 16.65 4.79 4.61
C LYS A 54 17.20 6.19 4.38
N GLN A 55 17.82 6.44 3.23
CA GLN A 55 18.30 7.77 2.86
C GLN A 55 17.14 8.75 2.66
N ALA A 56 16.06 8.35 1.99
CA ALA A 56 14.86 9.16 1.85
C ALA A 56 14.28 9.53 3.23
N HIS A 57 14.16 8.56 4.13
CA HIS A 57 13.71 8.80 5.49
C HIS A 57 14.60 9.80 6.26
N ARG A 58 15.93 9.70 6.12
CA ARG A 58 16.87 10.68 6.72
C ARG A 58 16.71 12.09 6.17
N ARG A 59 16.22 12.24 4.94
CA ARG A 59 15.85 13.54 4.34
C ARG A 59 14.50 14.07 4.81
N GLY A 60 13.82 13.34 5.72
CA GLY A 60 12.52 13.73 6.25
C GLY A 60 11.32 13.18 5.48
N ILE A 61 11.52 12.30 4.50
CA ILE A 61 10.43 11.65 3.78
C ILE A 61 9.76 10.64 4.70
N PRO A 62 8.44 10.74 4.94
CA PRO A 62 7.71 9.78 5.77
C PRO A 62 7.69 8.39 5.14
N VAL A 63 7.83 7.37 5.98
CA VAL A 63 7.78 5.97 5.60
C VAL A 63 6.66 5.28 6.38
N ILE A 64 5.76 4.62 5.66
CA ILE A 64 4.76 3.72 6.24
C ILE A 64 5.22 2.29 5.98
N VAL A 65 5.26 1.45 7.01
CA VAL A 65 5.56 0.02 6.88
C VAL A 65 4.35 -0.79 7.32
N ILE A 66 3.88 -1.65 6.43
CA ILE A 66 2.80 -2.63 6.66
C ILE A 66 3.42 -4.02 6.64
N ASP A 67 3.74 -4.55 7.79
CA ASP A 67 4.38 -5.87 7.95
C ASP A 67 4.09 -6.42 9.36
N PRO A 68 3.78 -7.71 9.53
CA PRO A 68 3.58 -8.30 10.85
C PRO A 68 4.84 -8.24 11.73
N ARG A 69 6.01 -8.22 11.10
CA ARG A 69 7.30 -8.21 11.80
C ARG A 69 7.79 -6.78 11.99
N LYS A 70 8.43 -6.54 13.12
CA LYS A 70 9.15 -5.28 13.37
C LYS A 70 10.53 -5.31 12.70
N THR A 71 10.51 -5.22 11.35
CA THR A 71 11.72 -5.17 10.50
C THR A 71 12.60 -3.95 10.83
N GLU A 72 13.78 -3.85 10.21
CA GLU A 72 14.63 -2.66 10.37
C GLU A 72 13.89 -1.39 9.91
N LEU A 73 13.24 -1.43 8.74
CA LEU A 73 12.45 -0.29 8.26
C LEU A 73 11.26 0.01 9.18
N ALA A 74 10.60 -0.99 9.73
CA ALA A 74 9.50 -0.78 10.66
C ALA A 74 9.93 -0.08 11.97
N ARG A 75 11.19 -0.24 12.38
CA ARG A 75 11.74 0.49 13.55
C ARG A 75 12.03 1.96 13.25
N LEU A 76 12.29 2.30 11.98
CA LEU A 76 12.58 3.64 11.52
C LEU A 76 11.33 4.36 11.00
N ALA A 77 10.29 3.61 10.63
CA ALA A 77 9.11 4.11 9.97
C ALA A 77 8.39 5.21 10.76
N THR A 78 7.81 6.15 10.05
CA THR A 78 6.89 7.14 10.60
C THR A 78 5.66 6.45 11.20
N LEU A 79 5.14 5.44 10.48
CA LEU A 79 4.04 4.57 10.94
C LEU A 79 4.36 3.11 10.63
N HIS A 80 4.14 2.23 11.61
CA HIS A 80 4.21 0.78 11.44
C HIS A 80 2.85 0.16 11.74
N LEU A 81 2.28 -0.53 10.77
CA LEU A 81 1.01 -1.23 10.86
C LEU A 81 1.26 -2.75 10.95
N PRO A 82 1.35 -3.34 12.15
CA PRO A 82 1.66 -4.76 12.35
C PRO A 82 0.41 -5.63 12.18
N LEU A 83 -0.04 -5.81 10.94
CA LEU A 83 -1.23 -6.59 10.63
C LEU A 83 -1.05 -8.10 10.91
N LYS A 84 -2.14 -8.80 11.18
CA LYS A 84 -2.15 -10.27 11.18
C LYS A 84 -1.87 -10.80 9.76
N PRO A 85 -1.01 -11.83 9.58
CA PRO A 85 -0.79 -12.44 8.28
C PRO A 85 -2.09 -12.85 7.58
N GLY A 86 -2.19 -12.58 6.27
CA GLY A 86 -3.38 -12.91 5.46
C GLY A 86 -4.48 -11.84 5.46
N THR A 87 -4.32 -10.72 6.17
CA THR A 87 -5.35 -9.67 6.28
C THR A 87 -5.04 -8.41 5.46
N ASN A 88 -4.14 -8.51 4.47
CA ASN A 88 -3.73 -7.38 3.63
C ASN A 88 -4.91 -6.67 2.96
N VAL A 89 -5.83 -7.44 2.33
CA VAL A 89 -6.99 -6.87 1.63
C VAL A 89 -7.86 -6.07 2.59
N ALA A 90 -8.15 -6.60 3.78
CA ALA A 90 -8.96 -5.90 4.78
C ALA A 90 -8.29 -4.58 5.21
N LEU A 91 -6.96 -4.60 5.45
CA LEU A 91 -6.24 -3.40 5.86
C LEU A 91 -6.21 -2.33 4.76
N LEU A 92 -5.90 -2.72 3.52
CA LEU A 92 -5.86 -1.79 2.39
C LEU A 92 -7.23 -1.20 2.08
N ASN A 93 -8.29 -2.01 2.13
CA ASN A 93 -9.67 -1.53 1.99
C ASN A 93 -10.07 -0.60 3.15
N GLY A 94 -9.61 -0.87 4.38
CA GLY A 94 -9.83 0.03 5.51
C GLY A 94 -9.15 1.38 5.33
N ILE A 95 -7.95 1.42 4.77
CA ILE A 95 -7.27 2.65 4.36
C ILE A 95 -8.09 3.35 3.27
N GLY A 96 -8.54 2.60 2.24
CA GLY A 96 -9.41 3.12 1.17
C GLY A 96 -10.72 3.71 1.68
N HIS A 97 -11.35 3.05 2.67
CA HIS A 97 -12.55 3.57 3.33
C HIS A 97 -12.33 4.97 3.92
N VAL A 98 -11.25 5.15 4.67
CA VAL A 98 -10.93 6.46 5.28
C VAL A 98 -10.70 7.51 4.20
N ILE A 99 -9.92 7.20 3.17
CA ILE A 99 -9.65 8.09 2.03
C ILE A 99 -10.97 8.54 1.37
N ALA A 100 -11.87 7.58 1.12
CA ALA A 100 -13.17 7.87 0.51
C ALA A 100 -14.08 8.72 1.40
N LYS A 101 -14.21 8.36 2.69
CA LYS A 101 -15.12 9.03 3.64
C LYS A 101 -14.65 10.42 4.04
N GLU A 102 -13.34 10.65 4.09
CA GLU A 102 -12.77 11.95 4.44
C GLU A 102 -12.57 12.87 3.21
N GLY A 103 -12.97 12.44 2.02
CA GLY A 103 -12.88 13.25 0.80
C GLY A 103 -11.46 13.48 0.30
N LEU A 104 -10.55 12.54 0.59
CA LEU A 104 -9.13 12.64 0.24
C LEU A 104 -8.81 12.07 -1.15
N LEU A 105 -9.82 11.81 -1.96
CA LEU A 105 -9.69 11.28 -3.33
C LEU A 105 -9.17 12.34 -4.30
N ASP A 106 -8.25 11.97 -5.19
CA ASP A 106 -7.89 12.79 -6.35
C ASP A 106 -8.98 12.67 -7.43
N ARG A 107 -10.07 13.42 -7.26
CA ARG A 107 -11.21 13.41 -8.19
C ARG A 107 -10.86 13.79 -9.62
N PRO A 108 -9.99 14.79 -9.90
CA PRO A 108 -9.55 15.10 -11.25
C PRO A 108 -8.87 13.90 -11.93
N PHE A 109 -7.97 13.22 -11.24
CA PHE A 109 -7.29 12.04 -11.77
C PHE A 109 -8.30 10.90 -12.01
N ILE A 110 -9.10 10.56 -11.00
CA ILE A 110 -10.10 9.49 -11.08
C ILE A 110 -11.02 9.70 -12.27
N ASN A 111 -11.62 10.88 -12.41
CA ASN A 111 -12.58 11.17 -13.46
C ASN A 111 -11.99 11.15 -14.88
N GLY A 112 -10.69 11.47 -14.99
CA GLY A 112 -10.01 11.55 -16.29
C GLY A 112 -9.23 10.31 -16.70
N ARG A 113 -8.95 9.42 -15.76
CA ARG A 113 -7.95 8.36 -15.97
C ARG A 113 -8.36 6.97 -15.46
N THR A 114 -9.48 6.85 -14.76
CA THR A 114 -9.94 5.57 -14.21
C THR A 114 -11.39 5.29 -14.57
N GLU A 115 -11.78 4.04 -14.44
CA GLU A 115 -13.16 3.57 -14.51
C GLU A 115 -13.45 2.65 -13.31
N GLY A 116 -14.73 2.36 -13.03
CA GLY A 116 -15.12 1.45 -11.94
C GLY A 116 -15.02 2.03 -10.52
N VAL A 117 -14.78 3.33 -10.36
CA VAL A 117 -14.65 3.96 -9.04
C VAL A 117 -15.87 3.76 -8.14
N ASP A 118 -17.07 3.76 -8.69
CA ASP A 118 -18.31 3.59 -7.92
C ASP A 118 -18.40 2.19 -7.31
N ASP A 119 -17.91 1.18 -7.99
CA ASP A 119 -17.88 -0.20 -7.48
C ASP A 119 -16.79 -0.36 -6.42
N TRP A 120 -15.63 0.27 -6.60
CA TRP A 120 -14.61 0.33 -5.57
C TRP A 120 -15.12 1.05 -4.30
N LEU A 121 -15.80 2.19 -4.45
CA LEU A 121 -16.40 2.91 -3.32
C LEU A 121 -17.40 2.05 -2.53
N LYS A 122 -18.26 1.30 -3.23
CA LYS A 122 -19.17 0.32 -2.59
C LYS A 122 -18.40 -0.78 -1.87
N ALA A 123 -17.31 -1.29 -2.45
CA ALA A 123 -16.50 -2.34 -1.86
C ALA A 123 -15.79 -1.91 -0.57
N VAL A 124 -15.29 -0.68 -0.51
CA VAL A 124 -14.60 -0.16 0.68
C VAL A 124 -15.57 0.43 1.73
N GLU A 125 -16.82 0.71 1.37
CA GLU A 125 -17.78 1.32 2.29
C GLU A 125 -17.96 0.57 3.62
N PRO A 126 -18.10 -0.78 3.66
CA PRO A 126 -18.25 -1.52 4.90
C PRO A 126 -16.94 -1.68 5.70
N CYS A 127 -15.80 -1.35 5.10
CA CYS A 127 -14.47 -1.59 5.69
C CYS A 127 -14.06 -0.46 6.66
N THR A 128 -14.92 -0.14 7.65
CA THR A 128 -14.60 0.90 8.63
C THR A 128 -13.31 0.59 9.37
N PRO A 129 -12.57 1.59 9.90
CA PRO A 129 -11.37 1.35 10.69
C PRO A 129 -11.59 0.40 11.86
N GLU A 130 -12.75 0.46 12.53
CA GLU A 130 -13.10 -0.42 13.66
C GLU A 130 -13.32 -1.87 13.20
N TRP A 131 -14.03 -2.07 12.09
CA TRP A 131 -14.18 -3.39 11.48
C TRP A 131 -12.82 -3.95 11.04
N THR A 132 -12.00 -3.09 10.43
CA THR A 132 -10.66 -3.45 9.97
C THR A 132 -9.75 -3.83 11.14
N GLU A 133 -9.80 -3.10 12.26
CA GLU A 133 -9.07 -3.43 13.48
C GLU A 133 -9.41 -4.82 14.01
N GLN A 134 -10.68 -5.18 14.06
CA GLN A 134 -11.11 -6.51 14.53
C GLN A 134 -10.47 -7.65 13.69
N ILE A 135 -10.36 -7.45 12.39
CA ILE A 135 -9.79 -8.45 11.47
C ILE A 135 -8.27 -8.44 11.52
N THR A 136 -7.68 -7.27 11.38
CA THR A 136 -6.23 -7.12 11.15
C THR A 136 -5.42 -7.05 12.44
N GLY A 137 -6.03 -6.62 13.53
CA GLY A 137 -5.36 -6.31 14.79
C GLY A 137 -4.63 -4.96 14.78
N VAL A 138 -4.70 -4.20 13.68
CA VAL A 138 -4.13 -2.85 13.61
C VAL A 138 -5.12 -1.86 14.20
N PRO A 139 -4.73 -1.01 15.18
CA PRO A 139 -5.62 -0.05 15.81
C PRO A 139 -6.29 0.89 14.79
N ALA A 140 -7.59 1.14 14.96
CA ALA A 140 -8.38 2.00 14.07
C ALA A 140 -7.77 3.39 13.87
N ASP A 141 -7.24 3.98 14.94
CA ASP A 141 -6.59 5.30 14.85
C ASP A 141 -5.30 5.26 14.04
N LEU A 142 -4.56 4.15 14.08
CA LEU A 142 -3.36 3.98 13.25
C LEU A 142 -3.73 3.80 11.78
N ILE A 143 -4.84 3.14 11.47
CA ILE A 143 -5.38 3.02 10.11
C ILE A 143 -5.76 4.40 9.57
N ARG A 144 -6.47 5.22 10.36
CA ARG A 144 -6.80 6.60 9.99
C ARG A 144 -5.55 7.45 9.76
N ALA A 145 -4.58 7.36 10.66
CA ALA A 145 -3.33 8.10 10.52
C ALA A 145 -2.57 7.73 9.24
N ALA A 146 -2.50 6.44 8.92
CA ALA A 146 -1.85 5.95 7.71
C ALA A 146 -2.58 6.41 6.44
N ALA A 147 -3.91 6.34 6.42
CA ALA A 147 -4.73 6.77 5.30
C ALA A 147 -4.56 8.26 5.01
N ARG A 148 -4.66 9.10 6.04
CA ARG A 148 -4.46 10.55 5.91
C ARG A 148 -3.05 10.89 5.44
N LEU A 149 -2.04 10.30 6.09
CA LEU A 149 -0.65 10.53 5.71
C LEU A 149 -0.39 10.13 4.26
N TYR A 150 -0.89 8.96 3.82
CA TYR A 150 -0.74 8.48 2.46
C TYR A 150 -1.40 9.41 1.45
N ALA A 151 -2.66 9.77 1.66
CA ALA A 151 -3.45 10.54 0.69
C ALA A 151 -3.07 12.03 0.62
N THR A 152 -2.42 12.60 1.66
CA THR A 152 -2.11 14.04 1.69
C THR A 152 -0.63 14.37 1.44
N SER A 153 0.22 13.36 1.30
CA SER A 153 1.67 13.58 1.09
C SER A 153 2.03 13.98 -0.34
N GLY A 154 1.14 13.83 -1.30
CA GLY A 154 1.41 14.04 -2.73
C GLY A 154 2.05 12.80 -3.36
N ALA A 155 3.09 12.96 -4.19
CA ALA A 155 3.71 11.85 -4.93
C ALA A 155 4.20 10.72 -4.00
N SER A 156 3.35 9.73 -3.76
CA SER A 156 3.62 8.57 -2.92
C SER A 156 4.10 7.40 -3.75
N LEU A 157 5.08 6.65 -3.24
CA LEU A 157 5.61 5.45 -3.88
C LEU A 157 5.31 4.22 -3.02
N CYS A 158 4.65 3.21 -3.62
CA CYS A 158 4.37 1.94 -2.97
C CYS A 158 5.37 0.86 -3.41
N VAL A 159 5.97 0.20 -2.44
CA VAL A 159 6.85 -0.96 -2.63
C VAL A 159 6.21 -2.16 -1.93
N HIS A 160 5.89 -3.20 -2.68
CA HIS A 160 5.36 -4.43 -2.10
C HIS A 160 6.25 -5.63 -2.37
N GLY A 161 6.07 -6.68 -1.59
CA GLY A 161 6.80 -7.92 -1.72
C GLY A 161 5.94 -9.16 -1.50
N LEU A 162 6.61 -10.28 -1.19
CA LEU A 162 6.00 -11.61 -1.04
C LEU A 162 4.96 -11.67 0.09
N GLY A 163 5.07 -10.79 1.09
CA GLY A 163 4.08 -10.67 2.16
C GLY A 163 2.70 -10.18 1.69
N VAL A 164 2.59 -9.67 0.46
CA VAL A 164 1.31 -9.38 -0.21
C VAL A 164 0.93 -10.52 -1.16
N THR A 165 1.89 -11.02 -1.94
CA THR A 165 1.61 -11.90 -3.09
C THR A 165 1.52 -13.37 -2.74
N GLU A 166 2.26 -13.86 -1.76
CA GLU A 166 2.27 -15.27 -1.35
C GLU A 166 1.16 -15.59 -0.34
N HIS A 167 -0.06 -15.15 -0.63
CA HIS A 167 -1.26 -15.45 0.14
C HIS A 167 -2.38 -15.95 -0.77
N ARG A 168 -3.37 -16.63 -0.17
CA ARG A 168 -4.57 -17.08 -0.90
C ARG A 168 -5.23 -15.96 -1.72
N TRP A 169 -5.21 -14.74 -1.20
CA TRP A 169 -5.80 -13.54 -1.80
C TRP A 169 -4.73 -12.56 -2.31
N GLY A 170 -3.57 -13.08 -2.74
CA GLY A 170 -2.43 -12.25 -3.16
C GLY A 170 -2.76 -11.29 -4.29
N SER A 171 -3.46 -11.73 -5.35
CA SER A 171 -3.88 -10.87 -6.45
C SER A 171 -4.83 -9.76 -6.00
N HIS A 172 -5.80 -10.08 -5.13
CA HIS A 172 -6.69 -9.07 -4.55
C HIS A 172 -5.94 -8.07 -3.65
N GLY A 173 -4.88 -8.52 -2.95
CA GLY A 173 -4.01 -7.63 -2.19
C GLY A 173 -3.27 -6.64 -3.08
N VAL A 174 -2.80 -7.09 -4.25
CA VAL A 174 -2.18 -6.22 -5.26
C VAL A 174 -3.20 -5.27 -5.86
N MET A 175 -4.39 -5.75 -6.24
CA MET A 175 -5.48 -4.90 -6.75
C MET A 175 -5.81 -3.79 -5.75
N ALA A 176 -6.07 -4.13 -4.48
CA ALA A 176 -6.36 -3.14 -3.44
C ALA A 176 -5.23 -2.12 -3.25
N LEU A 177 -3.97 -2.52 -3.42
CA LEU A 177 -2.83 -1.60 -3.36
C LEU A 177 -2.79 -0.65 -4.57
N VAL A 178 -3.07 -1.16 -5.76
CA VAL A 178 -3.17 -0.35 -6.99
C VAL A 178 -4.36 0.60 -6.91
N ASP A 179 -5.50 0.13 -6.41
CA ASP A 179 -6.70 0.96 -6.23
C ASP A 179 -6.42 2.17 -5.32
N LEU A 180 -5.66 1.97 -4.23
CA LEU A 180 -5.20 3.09 -3.39
C LEU A 180 -4.33 4.09 -4.17
N ALA A 181 -3.42 3.59 -5.01
CA ALA A 181 -2.55 4.45 -5.82
C ALA A 181 -3.32 5.21 -6.91
N LEU A 182 -4.41 4.64 -7.43
CA LEU A 182 -5.28 5.30 -8.41
C LEU A 182 -6.26 6.27 -7.75
N ALA A 183 -6.52 6.11 -6.47
CA ALA A 183 -7.47 6.93 -5.72
C ALA A 183 -6.88 8.25 -5.20
N THR A 184 -5.54 8.36 -5.12
CA THR A 184 -4.82 9.51 -4.48
C THR A 184 -3.69 10.08 -5.38
#